data_681758ea964ff7517c94f122b978b137
#
_entry.id   681758ea964ff7517c94f122b978b137
#
_cell.length_a   1.000
_cell.length_b   1.000
_cell.length_c   1.000
_cell.angle_alpha   90.00
_cell.angle_beta   90.00
_cell.angle_gamma   90.00
#
_symmetry.space_group_name_H-M   'P 1'
#
loop_
_entity.id
_entity.type
_entity.pdbx_description
1 polymer ?
#
loop_
_entity_poly.entity_id
_entity_poly.type
_entity_poly.pdbx_seq_one_letter_code
_entity_poly.pdbx_strand_id
1 'polypeptide(L)'
;MSATIAYARVSSDGQSVEAQRHSINQRYNVSDDGWFTDEATSGTTKALHRKGFSALFSYARKGDIVVVSAIDRLGRSTIDVLETVEALKSKGITVISMREGFDLSSPTGKLMLTLLAGVAELERENIRARQMAGIKKAKADGRKLGAPKKHDDLAIAAWRKETGSSIAATAEHWKVSIATVKRACRTSQSVV
;
A
#
# COMPACT_ATOMS: atom_id res chain seq x y z
N MET A 1 -25.22 8.66 -21.43
CA MET A 1 -26.00 8.00 -20.35
C MET A 1 -25.00 7.60 -19.29
N SER A 2 -25.30 7.82 -18.03
CA SER A 2 -24.48 7.36 -16.91
C SER A 2 -24.76 5.88 -16.64
N ALA A 3 -23.72 5.06 -16.54
CA ALA A 3 -23.85 3.64 -16.19
C ALA A 3 -23.70 3.47 -14.67
N THR A 4 -24.41 2.47 -14.13
CA THR A 4 -24.18 2.00 -12.76
C THR A 4 -23.26 0.79 -12.80
N ILE A 5 -22.15 0.89 -12.11
CA ILE A 5 -21.09 -0.12 -12.05
C ILE A 5 -20.98 -0.59 -10.60
N ALA A 6 -20.86 -1.88 -10.37
CA ALA A 6 -20.75 -2.42 -9.03
C ALA A 6 -19.38 -3.07 -8.81
N TYR A 7 -18.87 -2.92 -7.60
CA TYR A 7 -17.67 -3.59 -7.17
C TYR A 7 -17.92 -4.42 -5.92
N ALA A 8 -17.54 -5.68 -5.98
CA ALA A 8 -17.61 -6.60 -4.85
C ALA A 8 -16.22 -7.16 -4.52
N ARG A 9 -15.92 -7.30 -3.23
CA ARG A 9 -14.69 -7.94 -2.74
C ARG A 9 -15.01 -8.92 -1.62
N VAL A 10 -14.46 -10.11 -1.72
CA VAL A 10 -14.50 -11.09 -0.63
C VAL A 10 -13.09 -11.33 -0.11
N SER A 11 -12.96 -11.30 1.21
CA SER A 11 -11.87 -11.92 1.94
C SER A 11 -12.32 -13.34 2.30
N SER A 12 -11.39 -14.23 2.62
CA SER A 12 -11.64 -15.62 3.01
C SER A 12 -12.67 -15.83 4.15
N ASP A 13 -13.08 -14.75 4.81
CA ASP A 13 -13.89 -14.78 6.04
C ASP A 13 -15.26 -14.11 5.89
N GLY A 14 -16.08 -14.43 4.89
CA GLY A 14 -17.39 -13.98 5.17
C GLY A 14 -18.44 -13.82 4.08
N GLN A 15 -18.75 -12.68 3.58
CA GLN A 15 -19.89 -12.52 2.66
C GLN A 15 -19.52 -12.93 1.25
N SER A 16 -20.31 -13.85 0.66
CA SER A 16 -20.11 -14.25 -0.74
C SER A 16 -20.30 -13.05 -1.70
N VAL A 17 -19.70 -13.13 -2.87
CA VAL A 17 -19.92 -12.14 -3.94
C VAL A 17 -21.42 -12.08 -4.28
N GLU A 18 -22.10 -13.24 -4.26
CA GLU A 18 -23.52 -13.35 -4.55
C GLU A 18 -24.39 -12.59 -3.56
N ALA A 19 -24.07 -12.62 -2.27
CA ALA A 19 -24.81 -11.87 -1.26
C ALA A 19 -24.65 -10.35 -1.47
N GLN A 20 -23.44 -9.89 -1.85
CA GLN A 20 -23.19 -8.49 -2.19
C GLN A 20 -23.95 -8.10 -3.48
N ARG A 21 -23.91 -8.96 -4.52
CA ARG A 21 -24.68 -8.77 -5.77
C ARG A 21 -26.17 -8.66 -5.49
N HIS A 22 -26.72 -9.58 -4.71
CA HIS A 22 -28.13 -9.56 -4.35
C HIS A 22 -28.51 -8.25 -3.65
N SER A 23 -27.75 -7.84 -2.66
CA SER A 23 -28.00 -6.59 -1.92
C SER A 23 -27.92 -5.35 -2.82
N ILE A 24 -26.96 -5.28 -3.73
CA ILE A 24 -26.81 -4.14 -4.64
C ILE A 24 -27.96 -4.13 -5.66
N ASN A 25 -28.30 -5.27 -6.26
CA ASN A 25 -29.36 -5.38 -7.27
C ASN A 25 -30.76 -5.06 -6.74
N GLN A 26 -30.99 -5.13 -5.42
CA GLN A 26 -32.25 -4.67 -4.82
C GLN A 26 -32.50 -3.16 -4.96
N ARG A 27 -31.44 -2.35 -5.13
CA ARG A 27 -31.54 -0.89 -5.16
C ARG A 27 -31.02 -0.27 -6.44
N TYR A 28 -30.11 -0.95 -7.12
CA TYR A 28 -29.44 -0.44 -8.32
C TYR A 28 -29.54 -1.47 -9.44
N ASN A 29 -29.91 -1.01 -10.62
CA ASN A 29 -29.90 -1.87 -11.81
C ASN A 29 -28.49 -1.84 -12.41
N VAL A 30 -27.71 -2.91 -12.18
CA VAL A 30 -26.36 -3.07 -12.70
C VAL A 30 -26.39 -4.09 -13.82
N SER A 31 -25.92 -3.71 -15.01
CA SER A 31 -25.78 -4.62 -16.15
C SER A 31 -24.71 -5.69 -15.87
N ASP A 32 -24.78 -6.83 -16.54
CA ASP A 32 -23.85 -7.94 -16.30
C ASP A 32 -22.39 -7.55 -16.56
N ASP A 33 -22.14 -6.71 -17.54
CA ASP A 33 -20.81 -6.15 -17.87
C ASP A 33 -20.36 -5.04 -16.91
N GLY A 34 -21.24 -4.53 -16.08
CA GLY A 34 -20.94 -3.53 -15.04
C GLY A 34 -20.47 -4.12 -13.71
N TRP A 35 -20.29 -5.45 -13.61
CA TRP A 35 -19.84 -6.12 -12.39
C TRP A 35 -18.34 -6.41 -12.38
N PHE A 36 -17.65 -5.91 -11.36
CA PHE A 36 -16.21 -6.16 -11.13
C PHE A 36 -16.01 -6.78 -9.75
N THR A 37 -15.19 -7.82 -9.70
CA THR A 37 -14.98 -8.57 -8.47
C THR A 37 -13.49 -8.86 -8.22
N ASP A 38 -13.11 -8.87 -6.95
CA ASP A 38 -11.83 -9.38 -6.50
C ASP A 38 -12.07 -10.44 -5.41
N GLU A 39 -11.79 -11.70 -5.75
CA GLU A 39 -11.91 -12.84 -4.85
C GLU A 39 -10.55 -13.20 -4.25
N ALA A 40 -10.55 -13.67 -3.00
CA ALA A 40 -9.36 -14.14 -2.28
C ALA A 40 -8.17 -13.17 -2.30
N THR A 41 -8.41 -11.89 -2.55
CA THR A 41 -7.35 -10.90 -2.61
C THR A 41 -6.94 -10.53 -1.19
N SER A 42 -5.66 -10.73 -0.87
CA SER A 42 -5.08 -10.32 0.41
C SER A 42 -5.47 -8.89 0.75
N GLY A 43 -5.98 -8.67 1.98
CA GLY A 43 -6.30 -7.33 2.48
C GLY A 43 -5.11 -6.35 2.47
N THR A 44 -3.90 -6.82 2.13
CA THR A 44 -2.68 -5.99 2.06
C THR A 44 -2.52 -5.23 0.73
N THR A 45 -3.23 -5.63 -0.34
CA THR A 45 -3.11 -4.99 -1.66
C THR A 45 -3.98 -3.73 -1.72
N LYS A 46 -3.40 -2.59 -2.15
CA LYS A 46 -4.15 -1.34 -2.41
C LYS A 46 -5.26 -1.59 -3.43
N ALA A 47 -6.41 -0.91 -3.27
CA ALA A 47 -7.58 -1.11 -4.12
C ALA A 47 -7.27 -0.92 -5.61
N LEU A 48 -6.62 0.17 -5.99
CA LEU A 48 -6.25 0.48 -7.37
C LEU A 48 -5.30 -0.56 -8.02
N HIS A 49 -4.62 -1.38 -7.23
CA HIS A 49 -3.72 -2.43 -7.70
C HIS A 49 -4.38 -3.82 -7.73
N ARG A 50 -5.64 -3.94 -7.29
CA ARG A 50 -6.40 -5.17 -7.41
C ARG A 50 -6.90 -5.34 -8.85
N LYS A 51 -6.86 -6.56 -9.37
CA LYS A 51 -7.16 -6.84 -10.77
C LYS A 51 -8.59 -6.38 -11.15
N GLY A 52 -9.58 -6.76 -10.36
CA GLY A 52 -10.99 -6.41 -10.61
C GLY A 52 -11.23 -4.91 -10.45
N PHE A 53 -10.65 -4.28 -9.41
CA PHE A 53 -10.79 -2.84 -9.22
C PHE A 53 -10.09 -2.02 -10.30
N SER A 54 -8.90 -2.43 -10.73
CA SER A 54 -8.17 -1.80 -11.83
C SER A 54 -8.94 -1.87 -13.15
N ALA A 55 -9.58 -3.02 -13.42
CA ALA A 55 -10.46 -3.19 -14.58
C ALA A 55 -11.68 -2.25 -14.49
N LEU A 56 -12.34 -2.17 -13.31
CA LEU A 56 -13.42 -1.21 -13.06
C LEU A 56 -12.95 0.22 -13.33
N PHE A 57 -11.80 0.60 -12.74
CA PHE A 57 -11.29 1.96 -12.88
C PHE A 57 -11.00 2.32 -14.34
N SER A 58 -10.54 1.35 -15.14
CA SER A 58 -10.31 1.54 -16.58
C SER A 58 -11.62 1.63 -17.37
N TYR A 59 -12.61 0.84 -17.02
CA TYR A 59 -13.92 0.76 -17.67
C TYR A 59 -14.78 2.00 -17.41
N ALA A 60 -14.83 2.46 -16.15
CA ALA A 60 -15.69 3.56 -15.71
C ALA A 60 -15.35 4.89 -16.38
N ARG A 61 -16.36 5.66 -16.73
CA ARG A 61 -16.26 6.93 -17.43
C ARG A 61 -16.82 8.08 -16.58
N LYS A 62 -16.53 9.30 -16.97
CA LYS A 62 -17.10 10.50 -16.35
C LYS A 62 -18.63 10.44 -16.38
N GLY A 63 -19.24 10.65 -15.21
CA GLY A 63 -20.68 10.62 -15.01
C GLY A 63 -21.23 9.26 -14.57
N ASP A 64 -20.40 8.20 -14.58
CA ASP A 64 -20.81 6.90 -14.07
C ASP A 64 -20.92 6.88 -12.55
N ILE A 65 -21.64 5.89 -12.04
CA ILE A 65 -21.86 5.65 -10.61
C ILE A 65 -21.23 4.32 -10.24
N VAL A 66 -20.29 4.33 -9.31
CA VAL A 66 -19.70 3.12 -8.71
C VAL A 66 -20.40 2.83 -7.39
N VAL A 67 -21.00 1.65 -7.27
CA VAL A 67 -21.71 1.20 -6.07
C VAL A 67 -20.91 0.08 -5.40
N VAL A 68 -20.73 0.20 -4.09
CA VAL A 68 -20.13 -0.82 -3.23
C VAL A 68 -21.05 -1.17 -2.08
N SER A 69 -20.97 -2.41 -1.59
CA SER A 69 -21.76 -2.82 -0.41
C SER A 69 -21.37 -2.06 0.86
N ALA A 70 -20.10 -1.73 1.00
CA ALA A 70 -19.56 -1.00 2.14
C ALA A 70 -18.22 -0.33 1.78
N ILE A 71 -17.85 0.73 2.51
CA ILE A 71 -16.67 1.55 2.24
C ILE A 71 -15.34 0.78 2.38
N ASP A 72 -15.31 -0.27 3.23
CA ASP A 72 -14.16 -1.15 3.43
C ASP A 72 -13.84 -2.02 2.20
N ARG A 73 -14.71 -2.07 1.21
CA ARG A 73 -14.43 -2.68 -0.10
C ARG A 73 -13.47 -1.82 -0.93
N LEU A 74 -13.51 -0.50 -0.74
CA LEU A 74 -12.72 0.49 -1.50
C LEU A 74 -11.26 0.63 -1.04
N GLY A 75 -10.84 -0.04 0.04
CA GLY A 75 -9.47 0.06 0.49
C GLY A 75 -9.12 -0.92 1.60
N ARG A 76 -7.82 -1.02 1.91
CA ARG A 76 -7.24 -1.83 3.00
C ARG A 76 -7.08 -1.05 4.31
N SER A 77 -7.11 0.25 4.22
CA SER A 77 -6.98 1.21 5.32
C SER A 77 -7.76 2.47 4.98
N THR A 78 -8.04 3.29 5.96
CA THR A 78 -8.71 4.58 5.77
C THR A 78 -8.01 5.44 4.72
N ILE A 79 -6.68 5.42 4.68
CA ILE A 79 -5.88 6.16 3.69
C ILE A 79 -6.13 5.63 2.28
N ASP A 80 -6.11 4.30 2.10
CA ASP A 80 -6.33 3.66 0.79
C ASP A 80 -7.75 3.92 0.27
N VAL A 81 -8.74 3.94 1.16
CA VAL A 81 -10.13 4.32 0.82
C VAL A 81 -10.18 5.76 0.31
N LEU A 82 -9.54 6.71 1.01
CA LEU A 82 -9.50 8.11 0.61
C LEU A 82 -8.82 8.30 -0.75
N GLU A 83 -7.66 7.68 -0.95
CA GLU A 83 -6.93 7.72 -2.23
C GLU A 83 -7.79 7.15 -3.37
N THR A 84 -8.50 6.06 -3.10
CA THR A 84 -9.37 5.40 -4.09
C THR A 84 -10.58 6.26 -4.45
N VAL A 85 -11.25 6.83 -3.46
CA VAL A 85 -12.41 7.72 -3.69
C VAL A 85 -12.00 8.98 -4.42
N GLU A 86 -10.88 9.59 -4.05
CA GLU A 86 -10.38 10.80 -4.72
C GLU A 86 -9.98 10.50 -6.18
N ALA A 87 -9.38 9.33 -6.45
CA ALA A 87 -9.07 8.90 -7.81
C ALA A 87 -10.33 8.72 -8.67
N LEU A 88 -11.39 8.10 -8.13
CA LEU A 88 -12.67 7.97 -8.83
C LEU A 88 -13.32 9.33 -9.07
N LYS A 89 -13.34 10.19 -8.06
CA LYS A 89 -13.91 11.52 -8.12
C LYS A 89 -13.18 12.44 -9.12
N SER A 90 -11.84 12.38 -9.17
CA SER A 90 -11.05 13.14 -10.15
C SER A 90 -11.35 12.72 -11.59
N LYS A 91 -11.80 11.48 -11.79
CA LYS A 91 -12.31 10.96 -13.06
C LYS A 91 -13.78 11.38 -13.34
N GLY A 92 -14.43 12.07 -12.40
CA GLY A 92 -15.82 12.49 -12.48
C GLY A 92 -16.83 11.37 -12.24
N ILE A 93 -16.44 10.35 -11.47
CA ILE A 93 -17.25 9.19 -11.11
C ILE A 93 -17.85 9.41 -9.73
N THR A 94 -19.15 9.17 -9.58
CA THR A 94 -19.85 9.18 -8.28
C THR A 94 -19.63 7.85 -7.57
N VAL A 95 -19.39 7.87 -6.26
CA VAL A 95 -19.19 6.65 -5.46
C VAL A 95 -20.25 6.56 -4.38
N ILE A 96 -20.97 5.45 -4.35
CA ILE A 96 -22.04 5.19 -3.38
C ILE A 96 -21.67 3.96 -2.54
N SER A 97 -21.70 4.13 -1.22
CA SER A 97 -21.60 3.01 -0.28
C SER A 97 -22.97 2.73 0.32
N MET A 98 -23.44 1.49 0.14
CA MET A 98 -24.80 1.12 0.54
C MET A 98 -24.97 1.02 2.06
N ARG A 99 -24.01 0.39 2.75
CA ARG A 99 -24.08 0.19 4.21
C ARG A 99 -24.10 1.51 4.95
N GLU A 100 -23.25 2.43 4.53
CA GLU A 100 -23.14 3.75 5.15
C GLU A 100 -24.20 4.72 4.63
N GLY A 101 -24.85 4.42 3.52
CA GLY A 101 -25.91 5.24 2.94
C GLY A 101 -25.42 6.57 2.35
N PHE A 102 -24.12 6.67 2.04
CA PHE A 102 -23.52 7.91 1.55
C PHE A 102 -23.26 7.88 0.04
N ASP A 103 -23.72 8.95 -0.61
CA ASP A 103 -23.11 9.44 -1.83
C ASP A 103 -21.88 10.29 -1.42
N LEU A 104 -20.69 9.76 -1.70
CA LEU A 104 -19.42 10.43 -1.38
C LEU A 104 -19.19 11.72 -2.17
N SER A 105 -20.00 11.98 -3.20
CA SER A 105 -20.03 13.25 -3.96
C SER A 105 -20.90 14.32 -3.27
N SER A 106 -21.79 13.90 -2.36
CA SER A 106 -22.71 14.81 -1.65
C SER A 106 -21.98 15.65 -0.59
N PRO A 107 -22.59 16.75 -0.09
CA PRO A 107 -22.05 17.52 1.03
C PRO A 107 -21.79 16.65 2.29
N THR A 108 -22.71 15.74 2.61
CA THR A 108 -22.57 14.80 3.74
C THR A 108 -21.43 13.80 3.49
N GLY A 109 -21.31 13.26 2.27
CA GLY A 109 -20.20 12.41 1.88
C GLY A 109 -18.86 13.14 1.98
N LYS A 110 -18.80 14.41 1.59
CA LYS A 110 -17.61 15.26 1.73
C LYS A 110 -17.21 15.47 3.20
N LEU A 111 -18.18 15.69 4.08
CA LEU A 111 -17.92 15.76 5.52
C LEU A 111 -17.36 14.44 6.05
N MET A 112 -17.96 13.30 5.65
CA MET A 112 -17.50 11.97 6.05
C MET A 112 -16.06 11.69 5.57
N LEU A 113 -15.73 12.04 4.32
CA LEU A 113 -14.36 11.94 3.80
C LEU A 113 -13.39 12.80 4.62
N THR A 114 -13.79 14.00 5.05
CA THR A 114 -12.97 14.87 5.91
C THR A 114 -12.72 14.22 7.28
N LEU A 115 -13.72 13.61 7.88
CA LEU A 115 -13.57 12.87 9.15
C LEU A 115 -12.65 11.66 8.98
N LEU A 116 -12.82 10.89 7.90
CA LEU A 116 -11.93 9.77 7.58
C LEU A 116 -10.48 10.25 7.36
N ALA A 117 -10.29 11.40 6.71
CA ALA A 117 -8.96 11.99 6.55
C ALA A 117 -8.31 12.30 7.90
N GLY A 118 -9.06 12.90 8.82
CA GLY A 118 -8.58 13.15 10.19
C GLY A 118 -8.20 11.87 10.94
N VAL A 119 -9.03 10.83 10.85
CA VAL A 119 -8.72 9.52 11.45
C VAL A 119 -7.46 8.92 10.82
N ALA A 120 -7.31 8.99 9.49
CA ALA A 120 -6.13 8.49 8.80
C ALA A 120 -4.84 9.22 9.22
N GLU A 121 -4.93 10.53 9.47
CA GLU A 121 -3.79 11.31 9.97
C GLU A 121 -3.39 10.89 11.38
N LEU A 122 -4.36 10.74 12.29
CA LEU A 122 -4.14 10.21 13.64
C LEU A 122 -3.51 8.82 13.62
N GLU A 123 -3.96 7.93 12.73
CA GLU A 123 -3.36 6.60 12.54
C GLU A 123 -1.89 6.70 12.12
N ARG A 124 -1.55 7.59 11.17
CA ARG A 124 -0.16 7.83 10.72
C ARG A 124 0.71 8.33 11.86
N GLU A 125 0.23 9.30 12.63
CA GLU A 125 0.95 9.84 13.79
C GLU A 125 1.22 8.77 14.84
N ASN A 126 0.21 7.96 15.16
CA ASN A 126 0.34 6.85 16.10
C ASN A 126 1.34 5.78 15.64
N ILE A 127 1.35 5.47 14.34
CA ILE A 127 2.32 4.54 13.76
C ILE A 127 3.75 5.12 13.87
N ARG A 128 3.94 6.39 13.51
CA ARG A 128 5.24 7.08 13.63
C ARG A 128 5.72 7.13 15.09
N ALA A 129 4.84 7.48 16.03
CA ALA A 129 5.18 7.51 17.44
C ALA A 129 5.65 6.15 17.95
N ARG A 130 4.92 5.06 17.61
CA ARG A 130 5.31 3.69 17.97
C ARG A 130 6.64 3.27 17.34
N GLN A 131 6.86 3.60 16.07
CA GLN A 131 8.13 3.32 15.40
C GLN A 131 9.30 4.05 16.06
N MET A 132 9.14 5.34 16.36
CA MET A 132 10.18 6.14 17.02
C MET A 132 10.48 5.63 18.44
N ALA A 133 9.45 5.25 19.20
CA ALA A 133 9.63 4.64 20.51
C ALA A 133 10.39 3.29 20.43
N GLY A 134 10.04 2.46 19.45
CA GLY A 134 10.73 1.18 19.19
C GLY A 134 12.21 1.39 18.80
N ILE A 135 12.50 2.36 17.92
CA ILE A 135 13.87 2.72 17.53
C ILE A 135 14.67 3.24 18.75
N LYS A 136 14.05 4.12 19.56
CA LYS A 136 14.67 4.66 20.77
C LYS A 136 15.01 3.55 21.77
N LYS A 137 14.09 2.63 22.00
CA LYS A 137 14.30 1.46 22.86
C LYS A 137 15.40 0.56 22.33
N ALA A 138 15.38 0.21 21.05
CA ALA A 138 16.42 -0.63 20.45
C ALA A 138 17.81 -0.02 20.52
N LYS A 139 17.92 1.33 20.38
CA LYS A 139 19.18 2.06 20.58
C LYS A 139 19.62 2.01 22.04
N ALA A 140 18.73 2.18 23.00
CA ALA A 140 19.02 2.11 24.43
C ALA A 140 19.48 0.70 24.84
N ASP A 141 18.89 -0.33 24.24
CA ASP A 141 19.25 -1.75 24.44
C ASP A 141 20.56 -2.13 23.70
N GLY A 142 21.27 -1.17 23.07
CA GLY A 142 22.51 -1.42 22.34
C GLY A 142 22.34 -2.22 21.04
N ARG A 143 21.11 -2.41 20.57
CA ARG A 143 20.84 -3.16 19.33
C ARG A 143 21.30 -2.37 18.11
N LYS A 144 22.08 -3.02 17.24
CA LYS A 144 22.43 -2.45 15.94
C LYS A 144 21.18 -2.36 15.06
N LEU A 145 20.85 -1.14 14.62
CA LEU A 145 19.74 -0.90 13.71
C LEU A 145 20.22 -1.04 12.26
N GLY A 146 19.35 -1.55 11.40
CA GLY A 146 19.63 -1.79 9.99
C GLY A 146 19.85 -3.26 9.66
N ALA A 147 20.11 -3.54 8.39
CA ALA A 147 20.37 -4.90 7.92
C ALA A 147 21.70 -5.41 8.52
N PRO A 148 21.77 -6.70 8.92
CA PRO A 148 23.01 -7.29 9.36
C PRO A 148 24.09 -7.15 8.28
N LYS A 149 25.31 -6.80 8.67
CA LYS A 149 26.43 -6.81 7.72
C LYS A 149 26.66 -8.24 7.25
N LYS A 150 26.53 -8.48 5.95
CA LYS A 150 26.78 -9.79 5.33
C LYS A 150 28.27 -10.15 5.25
N HIS A 151 29.12 -9.14 5.34
CA HIS A 151 30.57 -9.28 5.18
C HIS A 151 31.29 -8.46 6.24
N ASP A 152 32.44 -8.95 6.66
CA ASP A 152 33.34 -8.23 7.56
C ASP A 152 34.14 -7.19 6.75
N ASP A 153 33.82 -5.91 6.98
CA ASP A 153 34.47 -4.80 6.30
C ASP A 153 36.00 -4.77 6.64
N LEU A 154 36.40 -5.18 7.87
CA LEU A 154 37.82 -5.19 8.26
C LEU A 154 38.56 -6.33 7.55
N ALA A 155 37.96 -7.51 7.43
CA ALA A 155 38.58 -8.64 6.71
C ALA A 155 38.75 -8.31 5.22
N ILE A 156 37.78 -7.66 4.57
CA ILE A 156 37.90 -7.21 3.17
C ILE A 156 39.04 -6.21 3.01
N ALA A 157 39.17 -5.24 3.91
CA ALA A 157 40.21 -4.22 3.84
C ALA A 157 41.60 -4.80 4.11
N ALA A 158 41.75 -5.70 5.09
CA ALA A 158 42.99 -6.39 5.44
C ALA A 158 43.47 -7.25 4.25
N TRP A 159 42.62 -8.10 3.72
CA TRP A 159 42.94 -8.95 2.58
C TRP A 159 43.43 -8.14 1.37
N ARG A 160 42.71 -7.02 1.06
CA ARG A 160 43.13 -6.13 -0.04
C ARG A 160 44.50 -5.52 0.19
N LYS A 161 44.81 -5.11 1.44
CA LYS A 161 46.11 -4.53 1.81
C LYS A 161 47.24 -5.54 1.69
N GLU A 162 47.02 -6.76 2.17
CA GLU A 162 47.98 -7.86 2.14
C GLU A 162 48.31 -8.33 0.72
N THR A 163 47.27 -8.47 -0.13
CA THR A 163 47.46 -8.96 -1.51
C THR A 163 47.82 -7.87 -2.51
N GLY A 164 47.73 -6.59 -2.16
CA GLY A 164 47.88 -5.48 -3.10
C GLY A 164 46.82 -5.41 -4.21
N SER A 165 45.72 -6.14 -4.05
CA SER A 165 44.72 -6.31 -5.10
C SER A 165 43.97 -5.02 -5.40
N SER A 166 43.55 -4.88 -6.70
CA SER A 166 42.69 -3.76 -7.10
C SER A 166 41.30 -3.84 -6.46
N ILE A 167 40.56 -2.71 -6.40
CA ILE A 167 39.21 -2.68 -5.86
C ILE A 167 38.28 -3.65 -6.62
N ALA A 168 38.47 -3.75 -7.94
CA ALA A 168 37.66 -4.64 -8.78
C ALA A 168 37.98 -6.12 -8.47
N ALA A 169 39.23 -6.52 -8.40
CA ALA A 169 39.64 -7.88 -8.05
C ALA A 169 39.20 -8.27 -6.61
N THR A 170 39.25 -7.32 -5.67
CA THR A 170 38.76 -7.54 -4.30
C THR A 170 37.23 -7.76 -4.30
N ALA A 171 36.49 -6.99 -5.09
CA ALA A 171 35.03 -7.12 -5.21
C ALA A 171 34.63 -8.50 -5.78
N GLU A 172 35.36 -8.96 -6.76
CA GLU A 172 35.16 -10.28 -7.39
C GLU A 172 35.48 -11.42 -6.41
N HIS A 173 36.63 -11.37 -5.75
CA HIS A 173 37.05 -12.39 -4.77
C HIS A 173 36.04 -12.55 -3.63
N TRP A 174 35.58 -11.45 -3.05
CA TRP A 174 34.64 -11.45 -1.93
C TRP A 174 33.19 -11.53 -2.37
N LYS A 175 32.89 -11.58 -3.65
CA LYS A 175 31.52 -11.57 -4.25
C LYS A 175 30.67 -10.41 -3.70
N VAL A 176 31.25 -9.24 -3.62
CA VAL A 176 30.62 -8.02 -3.12
C VAL A 176 30.67 -6.90 -4.17
N SER A 177 29.87 -5.85 -3.97
CA SER A 177 29.93 -4.70 -4.87
C SER A 177 31.20 -3.87 -4.66
N ILE A 178 31.64 -3.18 -5.70
CA ILE A 178 32.75 -2.20 -5.66
C ILE A 178 32.51 -1.15 -4.55
N ALA A 179 31.25 -0.73 -4.36
CA ALA A 179 30.87 0.21 -3.30
C ALA A 179 31.12 -0.36 -1.90
N THR A 180 30.91 -1.66 -1.70
CA THR A 180 31.19 -2.35 -0.44
C THR A 180 32.69 -2.35 -0.14
N VAL A 181 33.54 -2.66 -1.11
CA VAL A 181 34.99 -2.63 -0.96
C VAL A 181 35.49 -1.21 -0.62
N LYS A 182 35.01 -0.18 -1.35
CA LYS A 182 35.34 1.22 -1.07
C LYS A 182 34.96 1.64 0.34
N ARG A 183 33.79 1.20 0.83
CA ARG A 183 33.32 1.48 2.19
C ARG A 183 34.21 0.77 3.22
N ALA A 184 34.53 -0.52 3.02
CA ALA A 184 35.39 -1.30 3.89
C ALA A 184 36.76 -0.63 4.08
N CYS A 185 37.39 -0.17 2.98
CA CYS A 185 38.66 0.53 3.02
C CYS A 185 38.60 1.86 3.77
N ARG A 186 37.49 2.61 3.68
CA ARG A 186 37.32 3.85 4.47
C ARG A 186 37.18 3.58 5.96
N THR A 187 36.37 2.55 6.31
CA THR A 187 36.16 2.20 7.73
C THR A 187 37.48 1.75 8.41
N SER A 188 38.37 1.05 7.70
CA SER A 188 39.66 0.63 8.25
C SER A 188 40.65 1.78 8.46
N GLN A 189 40.51 2.89 7.73
CA GLN A 189 41.33 4.09 7.91
C GLN A 189 40.88 4.97 9.10
N SER A 190 39.65 4.78 9.58
CA SER A 190 39.09 5.57 10.70
C SER A 190 39.32 4.91 12.06
N VAL A 191 40.00 3.75 12.14
CA VAL A 191 40.24 2.96 13.35
C VAL A 191 41.71 3.00 13.74
N VAL A 192 42.54 3.76 13.04
CA VAL A 192 43.90 4.12 13.38
C VAL A 192 43.94 5.58 13.82
#